data_60df6bc349cd6af96cf8bbc06d53e7fb
#
_entry.id   60df6bc349cd6af96cf8bbc06d53e7fb
#
_cell.length_a   1.000
_cell.length_b   1.000
_cell.length_c   1.000
_cell.angle_alpha   90.00
_cell.angle_beta   90.00
_cell.angle_gamma   90.00
#
_symmetry.space_group_name_H-M   'P 1'
#
loop_
_entity.id
_entity.type
_entity.pdbx_description
1 polymer ?
#
loop_
_entity_poly.entity_id
_entity_poly.type
_entity_poly.pdbx_seq_one_letter_code
_entity_poly.pdbx_strand_id
1 'polypeptide(L)'
;RRCFYQLWHANAATGETGLACARETCNIASQVIGCEPQQILVASTGVIGQILPIDTFETAVPAAYEALSAHGGADAARAIMTTDTHSKEYTVCYRSEAAGHAGNAYTVGGMCKGSGMIMPNMATMIAVITTDAPVEPAALHALLLSTVKQTFNKVTVDSDTSTNDTCIMLASGAAANAEPIVEGSDAFDELAFAVHEVCESLARNIAADGEGASKLVTVNVTGAANDEEADIAARAVANSPLVKTCIAGHDCNWGRVAMALGKCGVQFNQEDVSIDMMGMPVCRDGLTVPFDEDEALRRFEAPEIVISADLAQGTRRPPCGLATSRTSTSPLTATTVPRLPMCRAAPLQSRNEDGAIATRKTRLTMKFARDCRSSESNEVTAQLLFEALPWIKNLTGKTVVIKYGGAAMVDEQLRRDVMSDIVLLKIIGMRLLSCTVAARPSTRRSATTISSSSLRTASA
;
A
#
# COMPACT_ATOMS: atom_id res chain seq x y z
N ARG A 1 12.55 29.15 -8.63
CA ARG A 1 13.06 27.82 -9.03
C ARG A 1 12.07 27.18 -9.99
N ARG A 2 12.54 26.33 -10.88
CA ARG A 2 11.75 25.63 -11.91
C ARG A 2 12.05 24.15 -11.87
N CYS A 3 11.08 23.28 -12.21
CA CYS A 3 11.21 21.84 -12.07
C CYS A 3 11.18 21.13 -13.42
N PHE A 4 12.03 20.12 -13.59
CA PHE A 4 12.05 19.21 -14.72
C PHE A 4 11.95 17.77 -14.25
N TYR A 5 11.16 16.96 -14.95
CA TYR A 5 10.90 15.57 -14.65
C TYR A 5 11.32 14.69 -15.81
N GLN A 6 11.91 13.54 -15.48
CA GLN A 6 12.26 12.54 -16.48
C GLN A 6 11.79 11.16 -15.97
N LEU A 7 11.18 10.40 -16.87
CA LEU A 7 10.67 9.05 -16.64
C LEU A 7 11.53 8.03 -17.40
N TRP A 8 11.44 6.77 -16.99
CA TRP A 8 12.10 5.57 -17.50
C TRP A 8 13.49 5.27 -16.94
N HIS A 9 14.26 6.26 -16.50
CA HIS A 9 15.58 6.06 -15.88
C HIS A 9 15.58 6.74 -14.52
N ALA A 10 15.76 5.96 -13.45
CA ALA A 10 15.76 6.49 -12.10
C ALA A 10 16.97 7.38 -11.79
N ASN A 11 18.04 7.23 -12.56
CA ASN A 11 19.35 7.85 -12.26
C ASN A 11 19.87 7.48 -10.85
N ALA A 12 19.46 6.32 -10.35
CA ALA A 12 19.91 5.75 -9.10
C ALA A 12 20.91 4.63 -9.34
N ALA A 13 21.89 4.48 -8.47
CA ALA A 13 23.03 3.55 -8.62
C ALA A 13 23.84 3.77 -9.91
N THR A 14 23.99 5.02 -10.33
CA THR A 14 24.68 5.45 -11.58
C THR A 14 26.02 6.17 -11.33
N GLY A 15 26.38 6.35 -10.06
CA GLY A 15 27.67 6.93 -9.64
C GLY A 15 27.91 8.35 -10.15
N GLU A 16 29.17 8.70 -10.36
CA GLU A 16 29.58 10.05 -10.83
C GLU A 16 29.00 10.38 -12.21
N THR A 17 28.83 9.39 -13.07
CA THR A 17 28.22 9.60 -14.40
C THR A 17 26.78 10.07 -14.28
N GLY A 18 25.99 9.45 -13.39
CA GLY A 18 24.62 9.89 -13.16
C GLY A 18 24.54 11.29 -12.55
N LEU A 19 25.45 11.63 -11.65
CA LEU A 19 25.54 12.99 -11.09
C LEU A 19 25.90 14.02 -12.17
N ALA A 20 26.82 13.68 -13.08
CA ALA A 20 27.14 14.54 -14.23
C ALA A 20 25.93 14.73 -15.15
N CYS A 21 25.17 13.65 -15.43
CA CYS A 21 23.95 13.73 -16.22
C CYS A 21 22.88 14.63 -15.57
N ALA A 22 22.69 14.53 -14.26
CA ALA A 22 21.74 15.39 -13.54
C ALA A 22 22.14 16.87 -13.62
N ARG A 23 23.43 17.19 -13.51
CA ARG A 23 23.94 18.54 -13.67
C ARG A 23 23.75 19.05 -15.10
N GLU A 24 24.01 18.20 -16.11
CA GLU A 24 23.81 18.54 -17.50
C GLU A 24 22.35 18.78 -17.84
N THR A 25 21.42 18.01 -17.27
CA THR A 25 19.99 18.30 -17.36
C THR A 25 19.64 19.71 -16.83
N CYS A 26 20.26 20.13 -15.72
CA CYS A 26 20.11 21.49 -15.21
C CYS A 26 20.69 22.53 -16.17
N ASN A 27 21.83 22.29 -16.77
CA ASN A 27 22.48 23.19 -17.74
C ASN A 27 21.59 23.39 -18.98
N ILE A 28 21.12 22.29 -19.58
CA ILE A 28 20.23 22.33 -20.75
C ILE A 28 18.95 23.11 -20.43
N ALA A 29 18.30 22.80 -19.31
CA ALA A 29 17.08 23.47 -18.90
C ALA A 29 17.31 24.96 -18.62
N SER A 30 18.41 25.32 -17.98
CA SER A 30 18.73 26.71 -17.64
C SER A 30 18.96 27.58 -18.87
N GLN A 31 19.59 27.05 -19.90
CA GLN A 31 19.81 27.75 -21.18
C GLN A 31 18.48 28.06 -21.89
N VAL A 32 17.57 27.10 -21.93
CA VAL A 32 16.25 27.25 -22.57
C VAL A 32 15.36 28.25 -21.81
N ILE A 33 15.42 28.21 -20.48
CA ILE A 33 14.57 29.03 -19.62
C ILE A 33 15.14 30.43 -19.38
N GLY A 34 16.45 30.61 -19.55
CA GLY A 34 17.14 31.87 -19.27
C GLY A 34 17.32 32.12 -17.76
N CYS A 35 17.85 31.13 -17.02
CA CYS A 35 18.13 31.23 -15.60
C CYS A 35 19.46 30.52 -15.25
N GLU A 36 19.92 30.62 -14.01
CA GLU A 36 21.11 29.89 -13.57
C GLU A 36 20.80 28.42 -13.32
N PRO A 37 21.72 27.46 -13.62
CA PRO A 37 21.51 26.03 -13.39
C PRO A 37 21.10 25.66 -11.95
N GLN A 38 21.60 26.41 -10.96
CA GLN A 38 21.27 26.21 -9.54
C GLN A 38 19.82 26.57 -9.18
N GLN A 39 19.11 27.23 -10.10
CA GLN A 39 17.69 27.54 -9.96
C GLN A 39 16.78 26.45 -10.52
N ILE A 40 17.35 25.41 -11.11
CA ILE A 40 16.64 24.24 -11.65
C ILE A 40 16.62 23.13 -10.58
N LEU A 41 15.45 22.55 -10.39
CA LEU A 41 15.26 21.32 -9.60
C LEU A 41 14.94 20.19 -10.58
N VAL A 42 15.61 19.07 -10.43
CA VAL A 42 15.39 17.88 -11.26
C VAL A 42 14.88 16.73 -10.40
N ALA A 43 13.97 15.96 -10.96
CA ALA A 43 13.51 14.69 -10.40
C ALA A 43 13.42 13.66 -11.51
N SER A 44 13.79 12.43 -11.20
CA SER A 44 13.77 11.31 -12.15
C SER A 44 13.21 10.05 -11.46
N THR A 45 12.57 9.19 -12.24
CA THR A 45 12.04 7.91 -11.78
C THR A 45 12.09 6.90 -12.93
N GLY A 46 12.06 5.61 -12.60
CA GLY A 46 12.09 4.54 -13.58
C GLY A 46 13.07 3.43 -13.20
N VAL A 47 13.74 2.84 -14.19
CA VAL A 47 14.64 1.70 -13.97
C VAL A 47 15.92 2.15 -13.27
N ILE A 48 16.29 1.45 -12.19
CA ILE A 48 17.52 1.68 -11.43
C ILE A 48 18.72 1.17 -12.21
N GLY A 49 19.87 1.86 -12.11
CA GLY A 49 21.13 1.46 -12.74
C GLY A 49 21.30 1.88 -14.19
N GLN A 50 20.33 2.58 -14.76
CA GLN A 50 20.44 3.12 -16.13
C GLN A 50 20.82 4.59 -16.12
N ILE A 51 21.75 4.96 -17.02
CA ILE A 51 22.21 6.35 -17.21
C ILE A 51 21.16 7.14 -17.98
N LEU A 52 20.95 8.40 -17.60
CA LEU A 52 20.05 9.31 -18.31
C LEU A 52 20.53 9.54 -19.76
N PRO A 53 19.61 9.45 -20.74
CA PRO A 53 19.94 9.71 -22.15
C PRO A 53 19.99 11.23 -22.43
N ILE A 54 21.09 11.88 -22.12
CA ILE A 54 21.22 13.36 -22.16
C ILE A 54 20.89 13.92 -23.56
N ASP A 55 21.30 13.25 -24.63
CA ASP A 55 20.98 13.68 -26.00
C ASP A 55 19.49 13.90 -26.23
N THR A 56 18.64 13.13 -25.54
CA THR A 56 17.19 13.29 -25.59
C THR A 56 16.72 14.59 -24.94
N PHE A 57 17.40 15.05 -23.89
CA PHE A 57 17.06 16.29 -23.20
C PHE A 57 17.34 17.52 -24.04
N GLU A 58 18.37 17.51 -24.87
CA GLU A 58 18.71 18.63 -25.77
C GLU A 58 17.57 18.97 -26.72
N THR A 59 16.79 17.97 -27.14
CA THR A 59 15.62 18.15 -28.03
C THR A 59 14.30 18.28 -27.28
N ALA A 60 14.12 17.53 -26.21
CA ALA A 60 12.85 17.47 -25.49
C ALA A 60 12.61 18.70 -24.60
N VAL A 61 13.64 19.26 -23.97
CA VAL A 61 13.51 20.40 -23.07
C VAL A 61 13.05 21.68 -23.80
N PRO A 62 13.61 22.08 -24.95
CA PRO A 62 13.08 23.18 -25.73
C PRO A 62 11.61 22.99 -26.14
N ALA A 63 11.26 21.80 -26.64
CA ALA A 63 9.90 21.48 -27.06
C ALA A 63 8.91 21.55 -25.87
N ALA A 64 9.31 21.04 -24.69
CA ALA A 64 8.50 21.14 -23.49
C ALA A 64 8.33 22.58 -23.00
N TYR A 65 9.36 23.40 -23.16
CA TYR A 65 9.29 24.82 -22.79
C TYR A 65 8.32 25.61 -23.71
N GLU A 66 8.37 25.34 -25.02
CA GLU A 66 7.44 25.92 -25.99
C GLU A 66 5.98 25.49 -25.75
N ALA A 67 5.78 24.27 -25.24
CA ALA A 67 4.46 23.73 -24.93
C ALA A 67 3.89 24.22 -23.58
N LEU A 68 4.63 25.02 -22.79
CA LEU A 68 4.12 25.53 -21.50
C LEU A 68 2.84 26.33 -21.69
N SER A 69 1.86 26.00 -20.86
CA SER A 69 0.53 26.60 -20.90
C SER A 69 -0.02 26.79 -19.49
N ALA A 70 -0.85 27.84 -19.30
CA ALA A 70 -1.60 28.03 -18.06
C ALA A 70 -2.61 26.88 -17.80
N HIS A 71 -2.91 26.06 -18.79
CA HIS A 71 -3.83 24.93 -18.72
C HIS A 71 -3.13 23.57 -18.84
N GLY A 72 -1.80 23.52 -18.79
CA GLY A 72 -1.00 22.32 -18.97
C GLY A 72 -0.90 21.40 -17.74
N GLY A 73 -1.56 21.70 -16.62
CA GLY A 73 -1.45 20.92 -15.37
C GLY A 73 -1.82 19.46 -15.54
N ALA A 74 -2.98 19.19 -16.16
CA ALA A 74 -3.45 17.82 -16.41
C ALA A 74 -2.53 17.04 -17.37
N ASP A 75 -1.92 17.70 -18.35
CA ASP A 75 -0.94 17.06 -19.24
C ASP A 75 0.36 16.71 -18.48
N ALA A 76 0.82 17.62 -17.62
CA ALA A 76 1.97 17.37 -16.74
C ALA A 76 1.69 16.22 -15.77
N ALA A 77 0.51 16.18 -15.14
CA ALA A 77 0.12 15.10 -14.23
C ALA A 77 0.08 13.73 -14.94
N ARG A 78 -0.39 13.68 -16.19
CA ARG A 78 -0.34 12.46 -17.02
C ARG A 78 1.08 12.10 -17.42
N ALA A 79 1.90 13.10 -17.75
CA ALA A 79 3.26 12.88 -18.22
C ALA A 79 4.19 12.29 -17.15
N ILE A 80 3.91 12.51 -15.86
CA ILE A 80 4.73 11.96 -14.76
C ILE A 80 4.31 10.55 -14.29
N MET A 81 3.27 9.96 -14.89
CA MET A 81 2.81 8.60 -14.55
C MET A 81 3.81 7.54 -15.03
N THR A 82 3.94 6.46 -14.25
CA THR A 82 4.70 5.26 -14.65
C THR A 82 3.79 4.03 -14.69
N THR A 83 3.61 3.35 -13.56
CA THR A 83 2.67 2.24 -13.41
C THR A 83 1.31 2.68 -12.86
N ASP A 84 1.15 3.97 -12.63
CA ASP A 84 -0.10 4.60 -12.21
C ASP A 84 -1.24 4.30 -13.18
N THR A 85 -2.45 4.02 -12.69
CA THR A 85 -3.62 3.75 -13.54
C THR A 85 -4.35 5.03 -13.96
N HIS A 86 -4.15 6.12 -13.22
CA HIS A 86 -4.72 7.45 -13.51
C HIS A 86 -3.82 8.56 -12.98
N SER A 87 -3.96 9.77 -13.56
CA SER A 87 -3.27 10.96 -13.07
C SER A 87 -3.83 11.40 -11.72
N LYS A 88 -2.96 11.89 -10.85
CA LYS A 88 -3.28 12.34 -9.50
C LYS A 88 -3.01 13.82 -9.38
N GLU A 89 -4.07 14.60 -9.29
CA GLU A 89 -4.02 16.05 -9.14
C GLU A 89 -5.13 16.51 -8.19
N TYR A 90 -4.86 17.57 -7.43
CA TYR A 90 -5.83 18.19 -6.53
C TYR A 90 -5.54 19.66 -6.35
N THR A 91 -6.60 20.44 -6.12
CA THR A 91 -6.50 21.91 -5.99
C THR A 91 -7.45 22.41 -4.92
N VAL A 92 -6.96 23.30 -4.08
CA VAL A 92 -7.72 24.04 -3.07
C VAL A 92 -7.59 25.54 -3.35
N CYS A 93 -8.71 26.24 -3.41
CA CYS A 93 -8.76 27.69 -3.44
C CYS A 93 -9.39 28.17 -2.13
N TYR A 94 -8.78 29.15 -1.49
CA TYR A 94 -9.31 29.73 -0.27
C TYR A 94 -9.19 31.25 -0.28
N ARG A 95 -10.01 31.90 0.53
CA ARG A 95 -9.95 33.34 0.76
C ARG A 95 -9.42 33.57 2.16
N SER A 96 -8.32 34.30 2.27
CA SER A 96 -7.69 34.57 3.55
C SER A 96 -8.53 35.54 4.39
N GLU A 97 -8.61 35.27 5.67
CA GLU A 97 -9.18 36.12 6.71
C GLU A 97 -8.09 36.76 7.60
N ALA A 98 -6.84 36.29 7.45
CA ALA A 98 -5.71 36.71 8.25
C ALA A 98 -5.37 38.18 8.06
N ALA A 99 -4.90 38.83 9.12
CA ALA A 99 -4.47 40.22 9.10
C ALA A 99 -3.36 40.46 8.05
N GLY A 100 -3.50 41.49 7.21
CA GLY A 100 -2.59 41.80 6.11
C GLY A 100 -2.86 41.00 4.82
N HIS A 101 -3.67 39.95 4.90
CA HIS A 101 -4.07 39.11 3.77
C HIS A 101 -5.58 39.03 3.55
N ALA A 102 -6.37 39.64 4.42
CA ALA A 102 -7.81 39.52 4.43
C ALA A 102 -8.45 39.94 3.08
N GLY A 103 -9.29 39.03 2.56
CA GLY A 103 -9.96 39.20 1.29
C GLY A 103 -9.16 38.70 0.07
N ASN A 104 -7.86 38.44 0.17
CA ASN A 104 -7.06 37.85 -0.89
C ASN A 104 -7.47 36.41 -1.13
N ALA A 105 -7.56 36.00 -2.39
CA ALA A 105 -7.79 34.63 -2.77
C ALA A 105 -6.45 33.96 -3.13
N TYR A 106 -6.19 32.82 -2.55
CA TYR A 106 -5.01 32.02 -2.82
C TYR A 106 -5.39 30.62 -3.32
N THR A 107 -4.53 30.08 -4.15
CA THR A 107 -4.69 28.75 -4.71
C THR A 107 -3.49 27.89 -4.34
N VAL A 108 -3.76 26.68 -3.90
CA VAL A 108 -2.77 25.62 -3.74
C VAL A 108 -3.17 24.49 -4.70
N GLY A 109 -2.28 24.15 -5.61
CA GLY A 109 -2.46 23.03 -6.53
C GLY A 109 -1.32 22.02 -6.40
N GLY A 110 -1.62 20.77 -6.63
CA GLY A 110 -0.62 19.71 -6.58
C GLY A 110 -0.88 18.59 -7.57
N MET A 111 0.18 17.96 -8.01
CA MET A 111 0.16 16.71 -8.75
C MET A 111 1.19 15.73 -8.18
N CYS A 112 0.91 14.44 -8.30
CA CYS A 112 1.88 13.42 -7.91
C CYS A 112 1.78 12.17 -8.79
N LYS A 113 2.81 11.32 -8.69
CA LYS A 113 2.81 9.97 -9.22
C LYS A 113 3.30 9.01 -8.16
N GLY A 114 2.85 7.78 -8.25
CA GLY A 114 3.28 6.66 -7.42
C GLY A 114 2.23 5.55 -7.42
N SER A 115 2.68 4.30 -7.52
CA SER A 115 1.83 3.11 -7.52
C SER A 115 2.58 1.91 -6.91
N GLY A 116 3.83 1.64 -7.28
CA GLY A 116 4.70 0.62 -6.69
C GLY A 116 5.96 1.19 -6.07
N MET A 117 6.60 0.41 -5.17
CA MET A 117 7.73 0.80 -4.33
C MET A 117 7.36 2.00 -3.45
N ILE A 118 6.26 1.85 -2.69
CA ILE A 118 5.65 2.93 -1.91
C ILE A 118 5.63 2.57 -0.41
N MET A 119 6.60 3.04 0.29
CA MET A 119 6.61 3.30 1.73
C MET A 119 7.50 4.51 1.99
N PRO A 120 6.99 5.71 1.73
CA PRO A 120 7.80 6.91 1.81
C PRO A 120 8.35 7.14 3.21
N ASN A 121 9.66 7.27 3.29
CA ASN A 121 10.37 7.98 4.34
C ASN A 121 11.16 9.08 3.65
N MET A 122 10.44 9.88 2.85
CA MET A 122 10.88 10.75 1.78
C MET A 122 11.43 9.99 0.56
N ALA A 123 10.78 8.86 0.17
CA ALA A 123 11.18 8.05 -1.01
C ALA A 123 10.02 7.43 -1.83
N THR A 124 10.06 7.30 -3.13
CA THR A 124 9.34 6.82 -4.35
C THR A 124 8.04 7.50 -4.75
N MET A 125 7.84 8.69 -4.45
CA MET A 125 6.84 9.47 -5.18
C MET A 125 7.51 10.68 -5.82
N ILE A 126 6.96 11.18 -6.88
CA ILE A 126 7.24 12.53 -7.33
C ILE A 126 5.97 13.35 -7.09
N ALA A 127 6.09 14.37 -6.26
CA ALA A 127 5.02 15.33 -6.02
C ALA A 127 5.50 16.75 -6.27
N VAL A 128 4.65 17.54 -6.91
CA VAL A 128 4.86 18.96 -7.08
C VAL A 128 3.65 19.68 -6.52
N ILE A 129 3.91 20.54 -5.55
CA ILE A 129 2.92 21.40 -4.94
C ILE A 129 3.23 22.84 -5.35
N THR A 130 2.24 23.58 -5.75
CA THR A 130 2.39 24.99 -6.17
C THR A 130 1.38 25.86 -5.45
N THR A 131 1.78 27.09 -5.17
CA THR A 131 0.85 28.13 -4.69
C THR A 131 1.17 29.48 -5.31
N ASP A 132 0.15 30.29 -5.46
CA ASP A 132 0.27 31.68 -5.88
C ASP A 132 0.40 32.64 -4.68
N ALA A 133 0.31 32.15 -3.45
CA ALA A 133 0.50 32.94 -2.23
C ALA A 133 1.95 33.44 -2.11
N PRO A 134 2.18 34.66 -1.59
CA PRO A 134 3.52 35.16 -1.26
C PRO A 134 3.99 34.51 0.04
N VAL A 135 4.99 33.67 -0.03
CA VAL A 135 5.49 32.91 1.13
C VAL A 135 6.99 33.07 1.26
N GLU A 136 7.45 33.36 2.47
CA GLU A 136 8.88 33.39 2.75
C GLU A 136 9.53 32.01 2.54
N PRO A 137 10.72 31.93 1.93
CA PRO A 137 11.36 30.63 1.64
C PRO A 137 11.56 29.72 2.86
N ALA A 138 11.87 30.27 4.03
CA ALA A 138 12.02 29.51 5.26
C ALA A 138 10.68 28.92 5.73
N ALA A 139 9.62 29.73 5.71
CA ALA A 139 8.26 29.30 6.03
C ALA A 139 7.76 28.23 5.05
N LEU A 140 8.03 28.39 3.75
CA LEU A 140 7.67 27.41 2.72
C LEU A 140 8.34 26.05 2.97
N HIS A 141 9.61 26.06 3.38
CA HIS A 141 10.36 24.84 3.70
C HIS A 141 9.81 24.15 4.97
N ALA A 142 9.56 24.90 6.04
CA ALA A 142 8.99 24.39 7.28
C ALA A 142 7.61 23.77 7.05
N LEU A 143 6.77 24.46 6.27
CA LEU A 143 5.44 24.00 5.89
C LEU A 143 5.50 22.67 5.11
N LEU A 144 6.35 22.59 4.07
CA LEU A 144 6.49 21.36 3.28
C LEU A 144 6.94 20.20 4.15
N LEU A 145 7.95 20.40 5.00
CA LEU A 145 8.51 19.36 5.85
C LEU A 145 7.49 18.82 6.86
N SER A 146 6.72 19.70 7.50
CA SER A 146 5.67 19.31 8.44
C SER A 146 4.53 18.56 7.75
N THR A 147 4.09 19.04 6.58
CA THR A 147 3.00 18.43 5.81
C THR A 147 3.37 17.06 5.27
N VAL A 148 4.57 16.87 4.70
CA VAL A 148 5.02 15.58 4.18
C VAL A 148 5.04 14.52 5.27
N LYS A 149 5.45 14.86 6.50
CA LYS A 149 5.43 13.94 7.64
C LYS A 149 4.01 13.46 8.00
N GLN A 150 3.02 14.30 7.81
CA GLN A 150 1.63 14.02 8.18
C GLN A 150 0.81 13.39 7.05
N THR A 151 1.30 13.43 5.81
CA THR A 151 0.57 12.99 4.61
C THR A 151 1.33 11.88 3.87
N PHE A 152 2.22 12.22 2.95
CA PHE A 152 2.91 11.25 2.11
C PHE A 152 3.69 10.19 2.92
N ASN A 153 4.37 10.60 3.99
CA ASN A 153 5.09 9.65 4.85
C ASN A 153 4.17 8.71 5.66
N LYS A 154 2.86 8.91 5.62
CA LYS A 154 1.88 7.98 6.23
C LYS A 154 1.43 6.88 5.28
N VAL A 155 1.83 6.93 4.02
CA VAL A 155 1.43 5.94 3.00
C VAL A 155 2.35 4.72 3.01
N THR A 156 1.78 3.54 2.77
CA THR A 156 2.53 2.33 2.43
C THR A 156 1.70 1.46 1.48
N VAL A 157 2.32 0.96 0.42
CA VAL A 157 1.72 0.02 -0.54
C VAL A 157 2.31 -1.38 -0.37
N ASP A 158 3.62 -1.49 -0.44
CA ASP A 158 4.37 -2.76 -0.53
C ASP A 158 5.46 -2.90 0.53
N SER A 159 5.60 -1.93 1.42
CA SER A 159 6.63 -1.85 2.47
C SER A 159 8.04 -1.55 1.94
N ASP A 160 8.20 -1.25 0.66
CA ASP A 160 9.49 -0.96 0.04
C ASP A 160 9.69 0.55 -0.13
N THR A 161 10.83 1.05 0.36
CA THR A 161 11.24 2.44 0.22
C THR A 161 12.05 2.60 -1.05
N SER A 162 11.71 3.59 -1.87
CA SER A 162 12.43 3.82 -3.12
C SER A 162 13.71 4.63 -3.00
N THR A 163 14.38 4.71 -4.15
CA THR A 163 15.63 5.46 -4.32
C THR A 163 15.45 6.91 -4.76
N ASN A 164 14.22 7.31 -5.16
CA ASN A 164 14.01 8.54 -5.94
C ASN A 164 12.87 9.45 -5.49
N ASP A 165 12.40 9.36 -4.24
CA ASP A 165 11.32 10.23 -3.80
C ASP A 165 11.69 11.70 -3.83
N THR A 166 10.74 12.47 -4.30
CA THR A 166 10.90 13.90 -4.40
C THR A 166 9.57 14.59 -4.17
N CYS A 167 9.50 15.46 -3.17
CA CYS A 167 8.40 16.39 -2.99
C CYS A 167 8.91 17.82 -3.12
N ILE A 168 8.38 18.55 -4.08
CA ILE A 168 8.80 19.93 -4.37
C ILE A 168 7.63 20.87 -4.14
N MET A 169 7.85 21.96 -3.43
CA MET A 169 6.87 23.03 -3.29
C MET A 169 7.41 24.34 -3.85
N LEU A 170 6.58 25.02 -4.66
CA LEU A 170 6.88 26.29 -5.29
C LEU A 170 5.81 27.33 -4.94
N ALA A 171 6.24 28.52 -4.56
CA ALA A 171 5.38 29.67 -4.33
C ALA A 171 5.76 30.79 -5.31
N SER A 172 4.79 31.29 -6.07
CA SER A 172 5.02 32.37 -7.06
C SER A 172 4.83 33.78 -6.49
N GLY A 173 3.99 33.91 -5.47
CA GLY A 173 3.60 35.23 -4.92
C GLY A 173 2.75 36.05 -5.88
N ALA A 174 2.15 35.42 -6.91
CA ALA A 174 1.50 36.17 -7.98
C ALA A 174 0.05 36.58 -7.69
N ALA A 175 -0.60 35.98 -6.68
CA ALA A 175 -2.02 36.19 -6.41
C ALA A 175 -2.36 37.55 -5.79
N ALA A 176 -1.45 38.10 -4.98
CA ALA A 176 -1.70 39.35 -4.27
C ALA A 176 -0.39 40.10 -4.01
N ASN A 177 -0.48 41.45 -4.05
CA ASN A 177 0.61 42.30 -3.60
C ASN A 177 0.50 42.52 -2.08
N ALA A 178 0.77 41.42 -1.33
CA ALA A 178 0.73 41.39 0.12
C ALA A 178 2.12 41.06 0.67
N GLU A 179 2.32 41.36 1.96
CA GLU A 179 3.56 40.99 2.65
C GLU A 179 3.76 39.46 2.59
N PRO A 180 5.00 38.96 2.58
CA PRO A 180 5.27 37.54 2.60
C PRO A 180 4.70 36.87 3.85
N ILE A 181 4.03 35.72 3.65
CA ILE A 181 3.55 34.86 4.73
C ILE A 181 4.76 34.27 5.45
N VAL A 182 4.81 34.45 6.77
CA VAL A 182 5.88 33.98 7.65
C VAL A 182 5.34 32.92 8.60
N GLU A 183 6.22 32.03 9.05
CA GLU A 183 5.89 30.97 10.01
C GLU A 183 5.30 31.57 11.31
N GLY A 184 4.23 30.96 11.82
CA GLY A 184 3.55 31.37 13.05
C GLY A 184 2.55 32.51 12.88
N SER A 185 2.28 32.99 11.66
CA SER A 185 1.19 33.93 11.37
C SER A 185 -0.12 33.18 11.09
N ASP A 186 -1.27 33.86 11.31
CA ASP A 186 -2.59 33.32 10.96
C ASP A 186 -2.67 32.94 9.47
N ALA A 187 -2.05 33.77 8.59
CA ALA A 187 -1.98 33.47 7.16
C ALA A 187 -1.15 32.17 6.86
N PHE A 188 -0.17 31.89 7.67
CA PHE A 188 0.58 30.63 7.57
C PHE A 188 -0.28 29.44 7.95
N ASP A 189 -1.09 29.53 9.00
CA ASP A 189 -1.99 28.46 9.43
C ASP A 189 -3.08 28.17 8.38
N GLU A 190 -3.64 29.22 7.75
CA GLU A 190 -4.59 29.08 6.63
C GLU A 190 -3.94 28.37 5.42
N LEU A 191 -2.73 28.78 5.04
CA LEU A 191 -1.97 28.17 3.96
C LEU A 191 -1.61 26.72 4.32
N ALA A 192 -1.21 26.46 5.57
CA ALA A 192 -0.86 25.12 6.04
C ALA A 192 -2.05 24.16 5.93
N PHE A 193 -3.24 24.61 6.29
CA PHE A 193 -4.46 23.84 6.10
C PHE A 193 -4.70 23.49 4.63
N ALA A 194 -4.61 24.46 3.72
CA ALA A 194 -4.83 24.24 2.29
C ALA A 194 -3.78 23.31 1.67
N VAL A 195 -2.51 23.44 2.07
CA VAL A 195 -1.41 22.57 1.61
C VAL A 195 -1.60 21.14 2.15
N HIS A 196 -2.03 21.01 3.41
CA HIS A 196 -2.32 19.72 4.00
C HIS A 196 -3.43 18.98 3.23
N GLU A 197 -4.55 19.65 2.95
CA GLU A 197 -5.67 19.09 2.18
C GLU A 197 -5.23 18.58 0.79
N VAL A 198 -4.40 19.38 0.09
CA VAL A 198 -3.85 18.96 -1.21
C VAL A 198 -2.97 17.74 -1.06
N CYS A 199 -2.03 17.75 -0.13
CA CYS A 199 -1.08 16.64 0.07
C CYS A 199 -1.76 15.38 0.60
N GLU A 200 -2.75 15.49 1.48
CA GLU A 200 -3.52 14.35 1.97
C GLU A 200 -4.32 13.70 0.83
N SER A 201 -5.03 14.51 0.03
CA SER A 201 -5.76 14.00 -1.14
C SER A 201 -4.84 13.24 -2.09
N LEU A 202 -3.67 13.80 -2.42
CA LEU A 202 -2.68 13.18 -3.28
C LEU A 202 -2.11 11.88 -2.67
N ALA A 203 -1.78 11.90 -1.38
CA ALA A 203 -1.26 10.74 -0.65
C ALA A 203 -2.27 9.57 -0.63
N ARG A 204 -3.55 9.87 -0.38
CA ARG A 204 -4.63 8.88 -0.44
C ARG A 204 -4.81 8.30 -1.84
N ASN A 205 -4.70 9.14 -2.89
CA ASN A 205 -4.77 8.69 -4.28
C ASN A 205 -3.59 7.76 -4.65
N ILE A 206 -2.37 8.04 -4.18
CA ILE A 206 -1.23 7.12 -4.35
C ILE A 206 -1.54 5.76 -3.72
N ALA A 207 -2.05 5.76 -2.50
CA ALA A 207 -2.36 4.54 -1.80
C ALA A 207 -3.52 3.76 -2.45
N ALA A 208 -4.57 4.44 -2.90
CA ALA A 208 -5.71 3.81 -3.58
C ALA A 208 -5.33 3.21 -4.93
N ASP A 209 -4.35 3.80 -5.62
CA ASP A 209 -3.83 3.37 -6.94
C ASP A 209 -2.56 2.51 -6.83
N GLY A 210 -2.28 1.94 -5.67
CA GLY A 210 -1.14 1.05 -5.47
C GLY A 210 -1.17 -0.17 -6.39
N GLU A 211 0.02 -0.67 -6.81
CA GLU A 211 0.13 -1.84 -7.68
C GLU A 211 -0.63 -3.04 -7.13
N GLY A 212 -1.61 -3.51 -7.90
CA GLY A 212 -2.48 -4.62 -7.51
C GLY A 212 -3.50 -4.29 -6.42
N ALA A 213 -3.65 -3.03 -6.01
CA ALA A 213 -4.61 -2.61 -5.00
C ALA A 213 -6.05 -2.93 -5.39
N SER A 214 -6.80 -3.46 -4.44
CA SER A 214 -8.24 -3.67 -4.56
C SER A 214 -9.04 -2.84 -3.57
N LYS A 215 -8.40 -2.35 -2.52
CA LYS A 215 -8.99 -1.57 -1.45
C LYS A 215 -7.99 -0.57 -0.89
N LEU A 216 -8.50 0.60 -0.49
CA LEU A 216 -7.81 1.54 0.36
C LEU A 216 -7.99 1.09 1.82
N VAL A 217 -6.93 1.08 2.63
CA VAL A 217 -7.03 0.74 4.05
C VAL A 217 -6.50 1.91 4.88
N THR A 218 -7.34 2.41 5.77
CA THR A 218 -6.96 3.43 6.74
C THR A 218 -6.78 2.77 8.11
N VAL A 219 -5.60 2.93 8.71
CA VAL A 219 -5.27 2.42 10.03
C VAL A 219 -5.10 3.58 10.99
N ASN A 220 -5.94 3.66 12.00
CA ASN A 220 -5.87 4.66 13.07
C ASN A 220 -5.38 4.00 14.34
N VAL A 221 -4.29 4.51 14.92
CA VAL A 221 -3.81 4.08 16.24
C VAL A 221 -3.86 5.25 17.20
N THR A 222 -4.48 5.03 18.34
CA THR A 222 -4.60 5.99 19.44
C THR A 222 -4.06 5.40 20.73
N GLY A 223 -3.89 6.23 21.75
CA GLY A 223 -3.48 5.76 23.08
C GLY A 223 -2.06 5.21 23.14
N ALA A 224 -1.18 5.51 22.18
CA ALA A 224 0.25 5.27 22.29
C ALA A 224 0.90 6.33 23.20
N ALA A 225 2.14 6.08 23.66
CA ALA A 225 2.85 7.02 24.54
C ALA A 225 3.19 8.35 23.83
N ASN A 226 3.37 8.31 22.52
CA ASN A 226 3.65 9.48 21.66
C ASN A 226 3.25 9.16 20.20
N ASP A 227 3.31 10.19 19.34
CA ASP A 227 2.94 10.09 17.93
C ASP A 227 3.86 9.14 17.13
N GLU A 228 5.15 9.06 17.48
CA GLU A 228 6.10 8.17 16.83
C GLU A 228 5.75 6.69 17.08
N GLU A 229 5.42 6.35 18.32
CA GLU A 229 4.97 4.99 18.66
C GLU A 229 3.63 4.64 18.01
N ALA A 230 2.70 5.62 17.92
CA ALA A 230 1.45 5.43 17.19
C ALA A 230 1.70 5.13 15.71
N ASP A 231 2.65 5.85 15.07
CA ASP A 231 3.05 5.61 13.69
C ASP A 231 3.69 4.23 13.49
N ILE A 232 4.58 3.82 14.38
CA ILE A 232 5.21 2.50 14.33
C ILE A 232 4.15 1.40 14.41
N ALA A 233 3.22 1.51 15.34
CA ALA A 233 2.14 0.54 15.52
C ALA A 233 1.19 0.49 14.32
N ALA A 234 0.74 1.66 13.81
CA ALA A 234 -0.12 1.75 12.65
C ALA A 234 0.56 1.18 11.40
N ARG A 235 1.84 1.49 11.17
CA ARG A 235 2.64 0.97 10.07
C ARG A 235 2.84 -0.55 10.16
N ALA A 236 3.00 -1.10 11.36
CA ALA A 236 3.11 -2.55 11.55
C ALA A 236 1.83 -3.28 11.15
N VAL A 237 0.65 -2.70 11.44
CA VAL A 237 -0.64 -3.22 10.99
C VAL A 237 -0.77 -3.11 9.48
N ALA A 238 -0.51 -1.92 8.92
CA ALA A 238 -0.64 -1.63 7.50
C ALA A 238 0.28 -2.50 6.62
N ASN A 239 1.50 -2.78 7.08
CA ASN A 239 2.48 -3.60 6.36
C ASN A 239 2.31 -5.12 6.59
N SER A 240 1.40 -5.54 7.47
CA SER A 240 1.22 -6.97 7.76
C SER A 240 0.59 -7.73 6.58
N PRO A 241 1.30 -8.69 5.96
CA PRO A 241 0.70 -9.52 4.91
C PRO A 241 -0.55 -10.27 5.38
N LEU A 242 -0.59 -10.67 6.67
CA LEU A 242 -1.76 -11.36 7.23
C LEU A 242 -2.96 -10.43 7.38
N VAL A 243 -2.76 -9.16 7.70
CA VAL A 243 -3.83 -8.16 7.72
C VAL A 243 -4.31 -7.88 6.29
N LYS A 244 -3.40 -7.69 5.34
CA LYS A 244 -3.75 -7.47 3.93
C LYS A 244 -4.56 -8.64 3.35
N THR A 245 -4.18 -9.87 3.65
CA THR A 245 -4.89 -11.06 3.15
C THR A 245 -6.25 -11.26 3.80
N CYS A 246 -6.46 -10.89 5.08
CA CYS A 246 -7.80 -10.96 5.67
C CYS A 246 -8.74 -9.91 5.06
N ILE A 247 -8.25 -8.71 4.80
CA ILE A 247 -9.03 -7.67 4.12
C ILE A 247 -9.39 -8.10 2.70
N ALA A 248 -8.42 -8.64 1.93
CA ALA A 248 -8.66 -9.16 0.59
C ALA A 248 -9.68 -10.33 0.56
N GLY A 249 -9.72 -11.12 1.62
CA GLY A 249 -10.66 -12.23 1.81
C GLY A 249 -11.98 -11.84 2.47
N HIS A 250 -12.20 -10.56 2.76
CA HIS A 250 -13.35 -10.05 3.52
C HIS A 250 -13.50 -10.73 4.90
N ASP A 251 -12.38 -11.15 5.51
CA ASP A 251 -12.33 -11.81 6.82
C ASP A 251 -12.07 -10.75 7.91
N CYS A 252 -13.04 -10.51 8.78
CA CYS A 252 -12.93 -9.56 9.89
C CYS A 252 -12.06 -10.12 11.03
N ASN A 253 -10.81 -10.46 10.70
CA ASN A 253 -9.89 -11.16 11.59
C ASN A 253 -9.05 -10.21 12.43
N TRP A 254 -9.65 -9.70 13.50
CA TRP A 254 -8.99 -8.79 14.43
C TRP A 254 -7.72 -9.39 15.08
N GLY A 255 -7.65 -10.71 15.23
CA GLY A 255 -6.46 -11.40 15.76
C GLY A 255 -5.20 -11.15 14.92
N ARG A 256 -5.34 -10.90 13.60
CA ARG A 256 -4.22 -10.52 12.74
C ARG A 256 -3.76 -9.09 13.00
N VAL A 257 -4.69 -8.19 13.34
CA VAL A 257 -4.37 -6.82 13.76
C VAL A 257 -3.64 -6.85 15.11
N ALA A 258 -4.17 -7.57 16.11
CA ALA A 258 -3.54 -7.75 17.42
C ALA A 258 -2.13 -8.35 17.30
N MET A 259 -1.94 -9.37 16.45
CA MET A 259 -0.63 -9.96 16.18
C MET A 259 0.34 -8.92 15.58
N ALA A 260 -0.12 -8.08 14.65
CA ALA A 260 0.71 -7.05 14.04
C ALA A 260 1.12 -5.99 15.06
N LEU A 261 0.21 -5.57 15.95
CA LEU A 261 0.50 -4.68 17.08
C LEU A 261 1.50 -5.33 18.06
N GLY A 262 1.28 -6.59 18.44
CA GLY A 262 2.15 -7.28 19.41
C GLY A 262 3.60 -7.47 18.95
N LYS A 263 3.89 -7.42 17.64
CA LYS A 263 5.26 -7.54 17.09
C LYS A 263 5.90 -6.22 16.71
N CYS A 264 5.21 -5.07 16.87
CA CYS A 264 5.69 -3.78 16.34
C CYS A 264 6.86 -3.17 17.13
N GLY A 265 7.15 -3.68 18.32
CA GLY A 265 8.21 -3.17 19.20
C GLY A 265 7.77 -2.05 20.15
N VAL A 266 6.57 -1.50 19.96
CA VAL A 266 5.97 -0.55 20.89
C VAL A 266 5.53 -1.29 22.16
N GLN A 267 5.78 -0.68 23.30
CA GLN A 267 5.37 -1.25 24.59
C GLN A 267 3.92 -0.83 24.90
N PHE A 268 3.06 -1.75 25.21
CA PHE A 268 1.70 -1.51 25.68
C PHE A 268 1.19 -2.75 26.43
N ASN A 269 0.15 -2.59 27.25
CA ASN A 269 -0.49 -3.71 27.92
C ASN A 269 -1.55 -4.31 26.99
N GLN A 270 -1.38 -5.57 26.62
CA GLN A 270 -2.31 -6.26 25.74
C GLN A 270 -3.76 -6.35 26.30
N GLU A 271 -3.90 -6.32 27.63
CA GLU A 271 -5.21 -6.43 28.31
C GLU A 271 -6.03 -5.13 28.20
N ASP A 272 -5.40 -4.01 27.81
CA ASP A 272 -6.08 -2.72 27.66
C ASP A 272 -6.40 -2.37 26.19
N VAL A 273 -5.94 -3.20 25.24
CA VAL A 273 -6.11 -2.93 23.80
C VAL A 273 -7.55 -3.06 23.36
N SER A 274 -8.01 -2.06 22.60
CA SER A 274 -9.31 -2.08 21.92
C SER A 274 -9.12 -2.00 20.41
N ILE A 275 -9.87 -2.78 19.63
CA ILE A 275 -9.82 -2.78 18.17
C ILE A 275 -11.23 -2.68 17.61
N ASP A 276 -11.41 -1.77 16.65
CA ASP A 276 -12.59 -1.65 15.82
C ASP A 276 -12.22 -1.90 14.35
N MET A 277 -13.03 -2.67 13.64
CA MET A 277 -12.91 -2.86 12.21
C MET A 277 -14.18 -2.38 11.52
N MET A 278 -14.06 -1.42 10.62
CA MET A 278 -15.20 -0.79 9.94
C MET A 278 -16.25 -0.22 10.93
N GLY A 279 -15.78 0.33 12.07
CA GLY A 279 -16.62 0.87 13.13
C GLY A 279 -17.35 -0.19 13.98
N MET A 280 -17.05 -1.47 13.78
CA MET A 280 -17.56 -2.54 14.64
C MET A 280 -16.52 -2.85 15.72
N PRO A 281 -16.92 -2.88 17.01
CA PRO A 281 -16.03 -3.34 18.07
C PRO A 281 -15.82 -4.86 17.94
N VAL A 282 -14.56 -5.27 17.78
CA VAL A 282 -14.16 -6.68 17.62
C VAL A 282 -13.24 -7.16 18.74
N CYS A 283 -12.60 -6.20 19.45
CA CYS A 283 -11.78 -6.46 20.64
C CYS A 283 -11.97 -5.32 21.64
N ARG A 284 -12.13 -5.67 22.91
CA ARG A 284 -12.14 -4.73 24.05
C ARG A 284 -11.36 -5.37 25.19
N ASP A 285 -10.55 -4.56 25.87
CA ASP A 285 -9.73 -5.01 26.99
C ASP A 285 -8.94 -6.29 26.65
N GLY A 286 -8.35 -6.33 25.45
CA GLY A 286 -7.57 -7.45 24.92
C GLY A 286 -8.39 -8.72 24.59
N LEU A 287 -9.71 -8.69 24.77
CA LEU A 287 -10.58 -9.86 24.59
C LEU A 287 -11.54 -9.69 23.42
N THR A 288 -11.93 -10.84 22.85
CA THR A 288 -12.91 -10.88 21.75
C THR A 288 -14.25 -10.30 22.18
N VAL A 289 -14.80 -9.40 21.39
CA VAL A 289 -16.20 -8.95 21.49
C VAL A 289 -17.01 -9.68 20.40
N PRO A 290 -18.15 -10.29 20.73
CA PRO A 290 -19.03 -10.87 19.72
C PRO A 290 -19.53 -9.79 18.74
N PHE A 291 -19.50 -10.08 17.46
CA PHE A 291 -19.99 -9.22 16.40
C PHE A 291 -20.74 -10.05 15.34
N ASP A 292 -21.55 -9.39 14.52
CA ASP A 292 -22.29 -10.01 13.43
C ASP A 292 -21.34 -10.23 12.23
N GLU A 293 -21.03 -11.49 11.92
CA GLU A 293 -20.13 -11.87 10.84
C GLU A 293 -20.71 -11.54 9.46
N ASP A 294 -22.03 -11.62 9.26
CA ASP A 294 -22.68 -11.27 8.01
C ASP A 294 -22.64 -9.75 7.77
N GLU A 295 -22.83 -8.96 8.83
CA GLU A 295 -22.65 -7.51 8.76
C GLU A 295 -21.18 -7.13 8.50
N ALA A 296 -20.25 -7.81 9.14
CA ALA A 296 -18.81 -7.63 8.89
C ALA A 296 -18.48 -7.88 7.42
N LEU A 297 -18.96 -8.98 6.86
CA LEU A 297 -18.76 -9.32 5.46
C LEU A 297 -19.27 -8.21 4.52
N ARG A 298 -20.49 -7.70 4.77
CA ARG A 298 -21.07 -6.59 3.98
C ARG A 298 -20.22 -5.32 4.09
N ARG A 299 -19.78 -4.94 5.28
CA ARG A 299 -18.93 -3.74 5.47
C ARG A 299 -17.60 -3.87 4.79
N PHE A 300 -17.04 -5.07 4.73
CA PHE A 300 -15.77 -5.34 4.04
C PHE A 300 -15.88 -5.34 2.50
N GLU A 301 -17.08 -5.24 1.93
CA GLU A 301 -17.26 -4.98 0.49
C GLU A 301 -16.89 -3.53 0.11
N ALA A 302 -16.87 -2.61 1.06
CA ALA A 302 -16.53 -1.21 0.81
C ALA A 302 -15.16 -1.06 0.13
N PRO A 303 -14.98 -0.05 -0.72
CA PRO A 303 -13.69 0.23 -1.38
C PRO A 303 -12.62 0.72 -0.40
N GLU A 304 -13.04 1.28 0.73
CA GLU A 304 -12.16 1.71 1.82
C GLU A 304 -12.48 0.93 3.09
N ILE A 305 -11.43 0.40 3.72
CA ILE A 305 -11.50 -0.32 4.99
C ILE A 305 -10.84 0.53 6.07
N VAL A 306 -11.52 0.70 7.19
CA VAL A 306 -11.02 1.43 8.35
C VAL A 306 -10.77 0.47 9.51
N ILE A 307 -9.55 0.49 10.02
CA ILE A 307 -9.12 -0.24 11.22
C ILE A 307 -8.72 0.79 12.26
N SER A 308 -9.31 0.72 13.46
CA SER A 308 -8.94 1.59 14.58
C SER A 308 -8.46 0.75 15.75
N ALA A 309 -7.32 1.10 16.33
CA ALA A 309 -6.77 0.45 17.51
C ALA A 309 -6.43 1.49 18.58
N ASP A 310 -6.84 1.23 19.81
CA ASP A 310 -6.48 2.04 20.98
C ASP A 310 -5.55 1.20 21.88
N LEU A 311 -4.33 1.70 22.12
CA LEU A 311 -3.32 1.05 22.96
C LEU A 311 -3.40 1.42 24.44
N ALA A 312 -4.29 2.37 24.79
CA ALA A 312 -4.63 2.81 26.14
C ALA A 312 -3.44 3.25 27.02
N GLN A 313 -2.30 3.64 26.45
CA GLN A 313 -1.12 4.10 27.22
C GLN A 313 -1.22 5.57 27.67
N GLY A 314 -2.02 6.38 27.00
CA GLY A 314 -2.28 7.77 27.38
C GLY A 314 -3.26 7.87 28.51
N THR A 315 -2.79 8.00 29.78
CA THR A 315 -3.54 8.27 31.01
C THR A 315 -4.76 7.37 31.25
N ARG A 316 -4.70 6.57 32.30
CA ARG A 316 -5.86 5.85 32.86
C ARG A 316 -7.06 6.78 32.85
N ARG A 317 -8.09 6.47 32.07
CA ARG A 317 -9.40 7.13 32.19
C ARG A 317 -9.85 7.05 33.64
N PRO A 318 -10.13 8.19 34.30
CA PRO A 318 -10.94 8.13 35.50
C PRO A 318 -12.35 7.65 35.10
N PRO A 319 -13.00 6.84 35.88
CA PRO A 319 -14.37 6.44 35.61
C PRO A 319 -15.26 7.69 35.64
N CYS A 320 -15.95 7.97 34.53
CA CYS A 320 -16.98 8.98 34.35
C CYS A 320 -16.58 10.45 34.58
N GLY A 321 -16.45 11.19 33.50
CA GLY A 321 -16.41 12.64 33.53
C GLY A 321 -15.75 13.23 32.29
N LEU A 322 -16.51 14.04 31.56
CA LEU A 322 -16.03 14.82 30.41
C LEU A 322 -14.65 15.45 30.67
N ALA A 323 -13.64 14.93 30.00
CA ALA A 323 -12.37 15.63 29.86
C ALA A 323 -11.88 15.42 28.43
N THR A 324 -11.84 16.49 27.66
CA THR A 324 -11.14 16.59 26.38
C THR A 324 -9.65 16.53 26.65
N SER A 325 -9.07 15.33 26.65
CA SER A 325 -7.63 15.16 26.54
C SER A 325 -7.30 14.91 25.07
N ARG A 326 -6.42 15.74 24.50
CA ARG A 326 -5.79 15.46 23.20
C ARG A 326 -4.96 14.18 23.38
N THR A 327 -5.55 13.06 23.00
CA THR A 327 -4.80 11.81 22.82
C THR A 327 -4.02 11.93 21.53
N SER A 328 -2.73 11.56 21.55
CA SER A 328 -1.91 11.45 20.35
C SER A 328 -2.62 10.53 19.36
N THR A 329 -3.06 11.09 18.26
CA THR A 329 -3.70 10.36 17.17
C THR A 329 -2.81 10.47 15.95
N SER A 330 -2.37 9.33 15.41
CA SER A 330 -1.74 9.28 14.10
C SER A 330 -2.65 8.52 13.15
N PRO A 331 -3.40 9.21 12.27
CA PRO A 331 -4.05 8.54 11.16
C PRO A 331 -2.97 8.10 10.17
N LEU A 332 -2.65 6.81 10.14
CA LEU A 332 -1.87 6.26 9.05
C LEU A 332 -2.79 6.07 7.86
N THR A 333 -2.72 6.99 6.93
CA THR A 333 -3.53 6.94 5.74
C THR A 333 -2.93 5.93 4.78
N ALA A 334 -3.62 4.82 4.63
CA ALA A 334 -3.62 3.98 3.46
C ALA A 334 -2.44 3.01 3.23
N THR A 335 -2.75 1.77 3.43
CA THR A 335 -2.06 0.65 2.76
C THR A 335 -2.97 0.07 1.68
N THR A 336 -2.39 -0.41 0.60
CA THR A 336 -3.14 -1.11 -0.43
C THR A 336 -3.20 -2.59 -0.14
N VAL A 337 -4.33 -3.21 -0.50
CA VAL A 337 -4.48 -4.66 -0.48
C VAL A 337 -4.30 -5.18 -1.90
N PRO A 338 -3.28 -6.01 -2.18
CA PRO A 338 -3.07 -6.57 -3.51
C PRO A 338 -4.31 -7.31 -3.99
N ARG A 339 -4.65 -7.15 -5.26
CA ARG A 339 -5.61 -8.05 -5.91
C ARG A 339 -4.99 -9.44 -5.91
N LEU A 340 -5.62 -10.37 -5.21
CA LEU A 340 -5.36 -11.77 -5.47
C LEU A 340 -5.67 -12.01 -6.95
N PRO A 341 -4.79 -12.70 -7.72
CA PRO A 341 -5.09 -13.02 -9.09
C PRO A 341 -6.39 -13.83 -9.13
N MET A 342 -7.49 -13.14 -9.39
CA MET A 342 -8.75 -13.80 -9.70
C MET A 342 -8.54 -14.43 -11.07
N CYS A 343 -8.41 -15.74 -11.15
CA CYS A 343 -8.63 -16.45 -12.40
C CYS A 343 -10.00 -15.99 -12.90
N ARG A 344 -10.01 -15.20 -13.97
CA ARG A 344 -11.25 -14.83 -14.65
C ARG A 344 -11.94 -16.15 -15.06
N ALA A 345 -12.96 -16.53 -14.33
CA ALA A 345 -13.91 -17.50 -14.83
C ALA A 345 -14.58 -16.87 -16.04
N ALA A 346 -14.39 -17.46 -17.21
CA ALA A 346 -15.18 -17.12 -18.37
C ALA A 346 -16.67 -17.33 -18.02
N PRO A 347 -17.59 -16.48 -18.49
CA PRO A 347 -19.00 -16.64 -18.22
C PRO A 347 -19.49 -17.96 -18.83
N LEU A 348 -19.83 -18.92 -17.99
CA LEU A 348 -20.53 -20.13 -18.39
C LEU A 348 -22.02 -19.83 -18.48
N GLN A 349 -22.48 -19.54 -19.68
CA GLN A 349 -23.87 -19.74 -20.03
C GLN A 349 -24.06 -21.23 -20.40
N SER A 350 -24.57 -22.01 -19.48
CA SER A 350 -25.40 -23.16 -19.81
C SER A 350 -26.33 -23.43 -18.63
N ARG A 351 -27.58 -23.09 -18.81
CA ARG A 351 -28.65 -23.59 -17.94
C ARG A 351 -28.85 -25.06 -18.29
N ASN A 352 -28.64 -25.93 -17.31
CA ASN A 352 -29.26 -27.25 -17.35
C ASN A 352 -30.61 -27.15 -16.65
N GLU A 353 -31.59 -27.88 -17.20
CA GLU A 353 -33.02 -27.82 -16.86
C GLU A 353 -33.40 -28.26 -15.43
N ASP A 354 -32.46 -28.48 -14.51
CA ASP A 354 -32.75 -29.01 -13.17
C ASP A 354 -32.40 -28.05 -12.01
N GLY A 355 -32.40 -26.76 -12.22
CA GLY A 355 -32.57 -25.76 -11.15
C GLY A 355 -31.57 -25.77 -9.99
N ALA A 356 -30.47 -26.48 -10.01
CA ALA A 356 -29.48 -26.52 -8.95
C ALA A 356 -28.29 -25.58 -9.23
N ILE A 357 -28.10 -24.58 -8.38
CA ILE A 357 -26.94 -23.68 -8.41
C ILE A 357 -25.71 -24.43 -7.93
N ALA A 358 -24.85 -24.84 -8.86
CA ALA A 358 -23.54 -25.39 -8.52
C ALA A 358 -22.53 -24.26 -8.34
N THR A 359 -22.17 -23.95 -7.11
CA THR A 359 -21.05 -23.06 -6.77
C THR A 359 -19.72 -23.73 -7.14
N ARG A 360 -19.12 -23.29 -8.24
CA ARG A 360 -17.80 -23.76 -8.69
C ARG A 360 -16.70 -23.00 -7.93
N LYS A 361 -16.14 -23.60 -6.89
CA LYS A 361 -14.86 -23.18 -6.29
C LYS A 361 -13.74 -23.44 -7.31
N THR A 362 -12.97 -22.42 -7.63
CA THR A 362 -11.86 -22.49 -8.58
C THR A 362 -10.77 -23.39 -8.03
N ARG A 363 -10.46 -24.44 -8.74
CA ARG A 363 -9.52 -25.48 -8.41
C ARG A 363 -8.24 -25.26 -9.20
N LEU A 364 -7.11 -25.07 -8.52
CA LEU A 364 -5.81 -25.34 -9.10
C LEU A 364 -5.61 -26.85 -9.06
N THR A 365 -6.22 -27.56 -9.97
CA THR A 365 -5.96 -28.98 -10.19
C THR A 365 -5.00 -29.05 -11.35
N MET A 366 -3.80 -29.59 -11.15
CA MET A 366 -3.02 -30.11 -12.26
C MET A 366 -3.85 -31.22 -12.91
N LYS A 367 -4.52 -30.91 -14.02
CA LYS A 367 -5.21 -31.88 -14.85
C LYS A 367 -4.18 -32.69 -15.64
N PHE A 368 -3.39 -33.51 -14.96
CA PHE A 368 -2.36 -34.31 -15.64
C PHE A 368 -2.83 -35.68 -16.14
N ALA A 369 -4.08 -36.10 -15.92
CA ALA A 369 -4.39 -37.50 -16.12
C ALA A 369 -5.64 -37.87 -16.89
N ARG A 370 -6.43 -36.98 -17.47
CA ARG A 370 -7.70 -37.40 -18.10
C ARG A 370 -8.01 -36.99 -19.53
N ASP A 371 -7.27 -36.06 -20.17
CA ASP A 371 -7.61 -35.62 -21.53
C ASP A 371 -6.47 -35.76 -22.57
N CYS A 372 -5.69 -36.84 -22.52
CA CYS A 372 -4.71 -37.15 -23.57
C CYS A 372 -5.37 -37.83 -24.78
N ARG A 373 -6.21 -37.12 -25.53
CA ARG A 373 -6.78 -37.66 -26.77
C ARG A 373 -6.84 -36.70 -27.97
N SER A 374 -6.12 -35.56 -27.92
CA SER A 374 -5.93 -34.72 -29.11
C SER A 374 -4.48 -34.31 -29.28
N SER A 375 -3.98 -34.19 -30.51
CA SER A 375 -2.58 -33.87 -30.79
C SER A 375 -2.12 -32.51 -30.29
N GLU A 376 -2.98 -31.54 -30.21
CA GLU A 376 -2.69 -30.20 -29.63
C GLU A 376 -2.51 -30.21 -28.10
N SER A 377 -3.14 -31.17 -27.39
CA SER A 377 -2.96 -31.30 -25.94
C SER A 377 -1.62 -31.90 -25.55
N ASN A 378 -0.99 -32.68 -26.42
CA ASN A 378 0.27 -33.34 -26.14
C ASN A 378 1.46 -32.37 -26.17
N GLU A 379 1.42 -31.35 -27.03
CA GLU A 379 2.48 -30.34 -27.15
C GLU A 379 2.47 -29.38 -25.94
N VAL A 380 1.30 -28.94 -25.52
CA VAL A 380 1.12 -28.15 -24.30
C VAL A 380 1.50 -28.93 -23.05
N THR A 381 1.18 -30.23 -22.99
CA THR A 381 1.54 -31.09 -21.87
C THR A 381 3.05 -31.33 -21.79
N ALA A 382 3.72 -31.51 -22.94
CA ALA A 382 5.16 -31.65 -23.02
C ALA A 382 5.88 -30.37 -22.59
N GLN A 383 5.37 -29.22 -22.98
CA GLN A 383 5.93 -27.91 -22.64
C GLN A 383 5.81 -27.64 -21.12
N LEU A 384 4.65 -27.91 -20.53
CA LEU A 384 4.43 -27.82 -19.08
C LEU A 384 5.35 -28.77 -18.29
N LEU A 385 5.59 -29.98 -18.77
CA LEU A 385 6.54 -30.92 -18.18
C LEU A 385 7.98 -30.40 -18.26
N PHE A 386 8.36 -29.81 -19.39
CA PHE A 386 9.69 -29.22 -19.57
C PHE A 386 9.93 -28.04 -18.62
N GLU A 387 8.94 -27.20 -18.42
CA GLU A 387 8.99 -26.10 -17.45
C GLU A 387 9.01 -26.57 -15.99
N ALA A 388 8.36 -27.71 -15.69
CA ALA A 388 8.34 -28.30 -14.36
C ALA A 388 9.63 -29.06 -14.00
N LEU A 389 10.39 -29.57 -14.97
CA LEU A 389 11.59 -30.39 -14.75
C LEU A 389 12.66 -29.73 -13.84
N PRO A 390 12.99 -28.44 -13.97
CA PRO A 390 13.94 -27.80 -13.07
C PRO A 390 13.48 -27.79 -11.62
N TRP A 391 12.18 -27.57 -11.40
CA TRP A 391 11.55 -27.58 -10.08
C TRP A 391 11.54 -28.97 -9.48
N ILE A 392 11.16 -29.99 -10.25
CA ILE A 392 11.18 -31.39 -9.86
C ILE A 392 12.60 -31.80 -9.44
N LYS A 393 13.61 -31.46 -10.24
CA LYS A 393 15.01 -31.75 -9.94
C LYS A 393 15.49 -31.06 -8.65
N ASN A 394 15.11 -29.82 -8.41
CA ASN A 394 15.48 -29.07 -7.22
C ASN A 394 14.79 -29.59 -5.95
N LEU A 395 13.60 -30.17 -6.07
CA LEU A 395 12.81 -30.65 -4.95
C LEU A 395 13.03 -32.15 -4.66
N THR A 396 13.55 -32.91 -5.61
CA THR A 396 13.89 -34.35 -5.42
C THR A 396 14.86 -34.52 -4.25
N GLY A 397 14.54 -35.41 -3.33
CA GLY A 397 15.32 -35.69 -2.11
C GLY A 397 15.15 -34.66 -0.98
N LYS A 398 14.44 -33.55 -1.19
CA LYS A 398 14.11 -32.57 -0.16
C LYS A 398 12.99 -33.04 0.74
N THR A 399 13.02 -32.58 2.00
CA THR A 399 11.93 -32.83 2.93
C THR A 399 10.87 -31.71 2.79
N VAL A 400 9.63 -32.11 2.47
CA VAL A 400 8.48 -31.22 2.36
C VAL A 400 7.52 -31.50 3.51
N VAL A 401 7.17 -30.45 4.25
CA VAL A 401 6.20 -30.54 5.33
C VAL A 401 4.84 -30.08 4.81
N ILE A 402 3.86 -30.99 4.86
CA ILE A 402 2.50 -30.71 4.40
C ILE A 402 1.59 -30.59 5.62
N LYS A 403 1.05 -29.39 5.84
CA LYS A 403 0.02 -29.16 6.84
C LYS A 403 -1.35 -29.45 6.20
N TYR A 404 -2.04 -30.44 6.71
CA TYR A 404 -3.37 -30.83 6.26
C TYR A 404 -4.37 -30.66 7.39
N GLY A 405 -5.43 -29.86 7.16
CA GLY A 405 -6.44 -29.59 8.20
C GLY A 405 -7.51 -28.57 7.75
N GLY A 406 -8.45 -28.29 8.61
CA GLY A 406 -9.53 -27.31 8.35
C GLY A 406 -10.51 -27.80 7.28
N ALA A 407 -10.93 -26.89 6.39
CA ALA A 407 -11.94 -27.15 5.35
C ALA A 407 -11.58 -28.32 4.42
N ALA A 408 -10.29 -28.57 4.19
CA ALA A 408 -9.82 -29.70 3.37
C ALA A 408 -10.09 -31.07 3.99
N MET A 409 -10.39 -31.15 5.27
CA MET A 409 -10.73 -32.42 5.95
C MET A 409 -12.23 -32.74 5.87
N VAL A 410 -13.08 -31.75 5.60
CA VAL A 410 -14.55 -31.89 5.60
C VAL A 410 -15.05 -32.22 4.19
N ASP A 411 -14.42 -31.68 3.16
CA ASP A 411 -14.77 -31.95 1.77
C ASP A 411 -14.09 -33.25 1.27
N GLU A 412 -14.90 -34.26 0.96
CA GLU A 412 -14.40 -35.59 0.56
C GLU A 412 -13.66 -35.54 -0.79
N GLN A 413 -14.09 -34.70 -1.72
CA GLN A 413 -13.43 -34.55 -3.01
C GLN A 413 -12.08 -33.84 -2.87
N LEU A 414 -12.04 -32.73 -2.09
CA LEU A 414 -10.80 -32.02 -1.82
C LEU A 414 -9.79 -32.88 -1.07
N ARG A 415 -10.27 -33.76 -0.19
CA ARG A 415 -9.43 -34.73 0.51
C ARG A 415 -8.78 -35.73 -0.45
N ARG A 416 -9.52 -36.28 -1.41
CA ARG A 416 -8.98 -37.21 -2.44
C ARG A 416 -7.94 -36.52 -3.31
N ASP A 417 -8.20 -35.25 -3.70
CA ASP A 417 -7.28 -34.49 -4.54
C ASP A 417 -5.97 -34.21 -3.82
N VAL A 418 -6.01 -33.76 -2.57
CA VAL A 418 -4.82 -33.52 -1.75
C VAL A 418 -4.02 -34.81 -1.57
N MET A 419 -4.70 -35.97 -1.37
CA MET A 419 -4.00 -37.25 -1.27
C MET A 419 -3.34 -37.67 -2.59
N SER A 420 -3.98 -37.37 -3.73
CA SER A 420 -3.39 -37.61 -5.05
C SER A 420 -2.14 -36.77 -5.28
N ASP A 421 -2.17 -35.52 -4.87
CA ASP A 421 -1.02 -34.62 -4.95
C ASP A 421 0.14 -35.07 -4.04
N ILE A 422 -0.17 -35.53 -2.82
CA ILE A 422 0.82 -36.10 -1.90
C ILE A 422 1.49 -37.32 -2.51
N VAL A 423 0.73 -38.24 -3.13
CA VAL A 423 1.26 -39.41 -3.82
C VAL A 423 2.17 -39.02 -4.98
N LEU A 424 1.78 -38.00 -5.78
CA LEU A 424 2.60 -37.48 -6.86
C LEU A 424 3.94 -36.94 -6.36
N LEU A 425 3.93 -36.12 -5.30
CA LEU A 425 5.14 -35.57 -4.69
C LEU A 425 6.08 -36.71 -4.18
N LYS A 426 5.51 -37.78 -3.68
CA LYS A 426 6.28 -38.99 -3.26
C LYS A 426 6.92 -39.70 -4.46
N ILE A 427 6.17 -39.84 -5.56
CA ILE A 427 6.66 -40.50 -6.80
C ILE A 427 7.83 -39.72 -7.40
N ILE A 428 7.81 -38.40 -7.37
CA ILE A 428 8.93 -37.56 -7.87
C ILE A 428 10.14 -37.51 -6.90
N GLY A 429 10.12 -38.29 -5.84
CA GLY A 429 11.27 -38.49 -4.96
C GLY A 429 11.40 -37.55 -3.78
N MET A 430 10.36 -36.85 -3.38
CA MET A 430 10.37 -35.99 -2.19
C MET A 430 10.17 -36.80 -0.90
N ARG A 431 10.76 -36.33 0.19
CA ARG A 431 10.49 -36.84 1.54
C ARG A 431 9.35 -36.07 2.16
N LEU A 432 8.21 -36.68 2.39
CA LEU A 432 7.02 -35.98 2.85
C LEU A 432 6.79 -36.19 4.35
N LEU A 433 6.57 -35.10 5.07
CA LEU A 433 6.09 -35.10 6.45
C LEU A 433 4.69 -34.44 6.45
N SER A 434 3.68 -35.22 6.84
CA SER A 434 2.31 -34.73 6.96
C SER A 434 2.01 -34.39 8.41
N CYS A 435 1.54 -33.12 8.65
CA CYS A 435 1.05 -32.66 9.93
C CYS A 435 -0.47 -32.41 9.82
N THR A 436 -1.27 -33.23 10.51
CA THR A 436 -2.73 -33.07 10.56
C THR A 436 -3.15 -32.30 11.81
N VAL A 437 -3.97 -31.27 11.65
CA VAL A 437 -4.62 -30.57 12.75
C VAL A 437 -6.07 -31.03 12.78
N ALA A 438 -6.44 -31.81 13.80
CA ALA A 438 -7.82 -32.28 13.97
C ALA A 438 -8.75 -31.08 14.23
N ALA A 439 -9.81 -30.93 13.44
CA ALA A 439 -10.92 -30.05 13.77
C ALA A 439 -11.58 -30.56 15.05
N ARG A 440 -11.74 -29.70 16.06
CA ARG A 440 -12.51 -30.04 17.24
C ARG A 440 -13.99 -30.16 16.84
N PRO A 441 -14.68 -31.27 17.15
CA PRO A 441 -16.12 -31.32 17.01
C PRO A 441 -16.74 -30.40 18.05
N SER A 442 -17.68 -29.56 17.64
CA SER A 442 -18.51 -28.71 18.50
C SER A 442 -19.52 -29.57 19.26
N THR A 443 -19.11 -30.22 20.34
CA THR A 443 -19.99 -30.69 21.39
C THR A 443 -19.23 -30.75 22.72
N ARG A 444 -19.80 -30.10 23.71
CA ARG A 444 -19.35 -30.13 25.11
C ARG A 444 -19.18 -31.57 25.60
N ARG A 445 -17.99 -31.91 26.13
CA ARG A 445 -17.74 -32.49 27.45
C ARG A 445 -16.29 -32.94 27.66
N SER A 446 -15.80 -32.59 28.86
CA SER A 446 -14.74 -33.23 29.69
C SER A 446 -13.33 -33.36 29.12
N ALA A 447 -12.42 -32.78 29.89
CA ALA A 447 -10.98 -32.95 29.85
C ALA A 447 -10.57 -34.42 29.88
N THR A 448 -9.66 -34.82 28.98
CA THR A 448 -8.82 -35.98 29.19
C THR A 448 -7.45 -35.75 28.53
N THR A 449 -6.48 -35.92 29.34
CA THR A 449 -5.05 -36.03 29.20
C THR A 449 -4.47 -36.35 27.80
N ILE A 450 -3.49 -35.52 27.40
CA ILE A 450 -2.61 -35.75 26.24
C ILE A 450 -1.67 -36.89 26.59
N SER A 451 -1.78 -38.02 25.87
CA SER A 451 -0.73 -39.04 25.82
C SER A 451 0.03 -38.92 24.49
N SER A 452 1.34 -38.72 24.64
CA SER A 452 2.31 -38.81 23.59
C SER A 452 2.42 -40.28 23.09
N SER A 453 1.93 -40.59 21.89
CA SER A 453 2.43 -41.75 21.14
C SER A 453 1.86 -41.78 19.71
N SER A 454 2.72 -41.69 18.78
CA SER A 454 2.93 -42.56 17.60
C SER A 454 3.44 -41.76 16.40
N LEU A 455 4.74 -41.59 16.35
CA LEU A 455 5.48 -41.56 15.11
C LEU A 455 5.42 -43.00 14.52
N ARG A 456 4.65 -43.20 13.46
CA ARG A 456 4.80 -44.38 12.60
C ARG A 456 5.43 -43.96 11.29
N THR A 457 6.66 -44.35 11.09
CA THR A 457 7.32 -44.45 9.79
C THR A 457 6.63 -45.55 8.98
N ALA A 458 6.00 -45.18 7.88
CA ALA A 458 5.55 -46.13 6.89
C ALA A 458 6.74 -46.51 6.00
N SER A 459 7.35 -47.66 6.26
CA SER A 459 8.23 -48.35 5.34
C SER A 459 7.41 -49.49 4.68
N ALA A 460 7.17 -49.34 3.39
CA ALA A 460 7.12 -50.36 2.35
C ALA A 460 6.66 -49.69 1.04
#